data_adcae55ee5056b9c6139abf211952e8c
#
_entry.id   adcae55ee5056b9c6139abf211952e8c
#
_cell.length_a   1.000
_cell.length_b   1.000
_cell.length_c   1.000
_cell.angle_alpha   90.00
_cell.angle_beta   90.00
_cell.angle_gamma   90.00
#
_symmetry.space_group_name_H-M   'P 1'
#
loop_
_entity.id
_entity.type
_entity.pdbx_description
1 polymer ?
#
loop_
_entity_poly.entity_id
_entity_poly.type
_entity_poly.pdbx_seq_one_letter_code
_entity_poly.pdbx_strand_id
1 'polypeptide(L)'
;MLTFVLMKADKERMMNKLAKIVRIITVAPVMALLLCSVLLAKGGAYNGLYMYFVCLFCLGVLPAISYAIEHKTQIVAKRHPELSSRECMRRLAIYMSNIGYMALIVVVYATQQPTLLKEMALTYLFSGMLIYIFSIILNIDASGHSCGFIGPVVFMAYNVSWWFLSLLPLFFILAWSSLKLKRHTPFQVVLGALIPVFSFVLAVAIV
;
A
#
# COMPACT_ATOMS: atom_id res chain seq x y z
N MET A 1 -16.08 -7.51 -40.62
CA MET A 1 -15.08 -8.22 -39.79
C MET A 1 -14.02 -7.27 -39.22
N LEU A 2 -13.37 -6.43 -40.04
CA LEU A 2 -12.30 -5.50 -39.62
C LEU A 2 -12.77 -4.47 -38.60
N THR A 3 -13.94 -3.84 -38.77
CA THR A 3 -14.53 -2.87 -37.85
C THR A 3 -14.79 -3.45 -36.46
N PHE A 4 -15.24 -4.69 -36.37
CA PHE A 4 -15.47 -5.37 -35.09
C PHE A 4 -14.15 -5.65 -34.33
N VAL A 5 -13.09 -6.02 -35.06
CA VAL A 5 -11.75 -6.24 -34.47
C VAL A 5 -11.17 -4.92 -33.95
N LEU A 6 -11.31 -3.82 -34.69
CA LEU A 6 -10.86 -2.50 -34.27
C LEU A 6 -11.62 -1.99 -33.05
N MET A 7 -12.94 -2.11 -33.02
CA MET A 7 -13.75 -1.74 -31.85
C MET A 7 -13.37 -2.56 -30.58
N LYS A 8 -13.06 -3.85 -30.75
CA LYS A 8 -12.62 -4.70 -29.64
C LYS A 8 -11.25 -4.26 -29.11
N ALA A 9 -10.31 -3.94 -30.00
CA ALA A 9 -8.99 -3.46 -29.64
C ALA A 9 -9.04 -2.10 -28.91
N ASP A 10 -9.87 -1.17 -29.39
CA ASP A 10 -10.07 0.14 -28.73
C ASP A 10 -10.70 0.00 -27.35
N LYS A 11 -11.70 -0.88 -27.19
CA LYS A 11 -12.31 -1.18 -25.89
C LYS A 11 -11.29 -1.76 -24.91
N GLU A 12 -10.46 -2.70 -25.35
CA GLU A 12 -9.38 -3.25 -24.52
C GLU A 12 -8.36 -2.20 -24.10
N ARG A 13 -7.96 -1.33 -25.02
CA ARG A 13 -7.03 -0.22 -24.75
C ARG A 13 -7.61 0.76 -23.72
N MET A 14 -8.89 1.11 -23.83
CA MET A 14 -9.59 1.96 -22.89
C MET A 14 -9.65 1.31 -21.50
N MET A 15 -10.05 0.04 -21.41
CA MET A 15 -10.13 -0.70 -20.15
C MET A 15 -8.76 -0.80 -19.45
N ASN A 16 -7.68 -1.01 -20.23
CA ASN A 16 -6.33 -1.05 -19.68
C ASN A 16 -5.87 0.33 -19.17
N LYS A 17 -6.28 1.44 -19.82
CA LYS A 17 -6.03 2.80 -19.31
C LYS A 17 -6.75 3.04 -17.99
N LEU A 18 -8.05 2.70 -17.90
CA LEU A 18 -8.84 2.82 -16.68
C LEU A 18 -8.23 2.01 -15.53
N ALA A 19 -7.84 0.76 -15.79
CA ALA A 19 -7.18 -0.06 -14.79
C ALA A 19 -5.86 0.55 -14.28
N LYS A 20 -5.07 1.19 -15.12
CA LYS A 20 -3.85 1.90 -14.71
C LYS A 20 -4.17 3.11 -13.83
N ILE A 21 -5.18 3.91 -14.19
CA ILE A 21 -5.61 5.08 -13.41
C ILE A 21 -6.07 4.65 -12.01
N VAL A 22 -6.92 3.62 -11.92
CA VAL A 22 -7.37 3.08 -10.63
C VAL A 22 -6.18 2.72 -9.74
N ARG A 23 -5.16 2.05 -10.29
CA ARG A 23 -3.97 1.68 -9.51
C ARG A 23 -3.14 2.88 -9.04
N ILE A 24 -3.08 3.95 -9.81
CA ILE A 24 -2.37 5.18 -9.42
C ILE A 24 -3.09 5.85 -8.25
N ILE A 25 -4.43 5.94 -8.30
CA ILE A 25 -5.23 6.59 -7.25
C ILE A 25 -5.23 5.76 -5.96
N THR A 26 -5.19 4.42 -6.07
CA THR A 26 -5.25 3.50 -4.92
C THR A 26 -3.86 3.02 -4.45
N VAL A 27 -2.80 3.68 -4.90
CA VAL A 27 -1.44 3.33 -4.46
C VAL A 27 -1.26 3.62 -2.97
N ALA A 28 -0.49 2.78 -2.28
CA ALA A 28 -0.30 2.88 -0.83
C ALA A 28 0.07 4.29 -0.31
N PRO A 29 0.98 5.07 -0.93
CA PRO A 29 1.27 6.44 -0.54
C PRO A 29 0.05 7.38 -0.56
N VAL A 30 -0.85 7.26 -1.55
CA VAL A 30 -2.07 8.08 -1.62
C VAL A 30 -3.04 7.71 -0.50
N MET A 31 -3.19 6.42 -0.21
CA MET A 31 -4.02 5.96 0.89
C MET A 31 -3.43 6.33 2.26
N ALA A 32 -2.10 6.35 2.40
CA ALA A 32 -1.44 6.85 3.59
C ALA A 32 -1.67 8.36 3.79
N LEU A 33 -1.61 9.16 2.72
CA LEU A 33 -1.95 10.58 2.76
C LEU A 33 -3.40 10.79 3.22
N LEU A 34 -4.34 10.04 2.66
CA LEU A 34 -5.75 10.10 3.06
C LEU A 34 -5.91 9.78 4.56
N LEU A 35 -5.33 8.66 5.02
CA LEU A 35 -5.38 8.26 6.43
C LEU A 35 -4.81 9.34 7.34
N CYS A 36 -3.59 9.81 7.08
CA CYS A 36 -2.95 10.82 7.91
C CYS A 36 -3.76 12.13 7.94
N SER A 37 -4.35 12.54 6.82
CA SER A 37 -5.18 13.75 6.75
C SER A 37 -6.50 13.60 7.50
N VAL A 38 -7.14 12.42 7.44
CA VAL A 38 -8.35 12.11 8.22
C VAL A 38 -8.05 12.13 9.72
N LEU A 39 -6.92 11.56 10.14
CA LEU A 39 -6.50 11.58 11.54
C LEU A 39 -6.16 13.01 12.02
N LEU A 40 -5.58 13.85 11.16
CA LEU A 40 -5.33 15.26 11.47
C LEU A 40 -6.66 16.00 11.67
N ALA A 41 -7.62 15.79 10.77
CA ALA A 41 -8.95 16.41 10.86
C ALA A 41 -9.76 15.94 12.07
N LYS A 42 -9.60 14.69 12.50
CA LYS A 42 -10.21 14.17 13.73
C LYS A 42 -9.72 14.91 14.97
N GLY A 43 -8.47 15.36 14.98
CA GLY A 43 -7.81 15.95 16.14
C GLY A 43 -7.33 14.94 17.19
N GLY A 44 -6.36 15.32 18.01
CA GLY A 44 -5.83 14.50 19.09
C GLY A 44 -5.02 13.25 18.67
N ALA A 45 -4.87 13.01 17.35
CA ALA A 45 -4.11 11.88 16.85
C ALA A 45 -2.59 12.12 16.89
N TYR A 46 -2.17 13.37 16.89
CA TYR A 46 -0.77 13.78 16.82
C TYR A 46 -0.41 14.74 17.96
N ASN A 47 0.70 14.47 18.65
CA ASN A 47 1.31 15.44 19.55
C ASN A 47 2.17 16.41 18.73
N GLY A 48 1.51 17.41 18.13
CA GLY A 48 2.13 18.41 17.28
C GLY A 48 2.08 18.10 15.78
N LEU A 49 1.96 19.16 15.00
CA LEU A 49 1.80 19.08 13.52
C LEU A 49 3.02 18.45 12.84
N TYR A 50 4.22 18.56 13.42
CA TYR A 50 5.42 17.92 12.87
C TYR A 50 5.23 16.41 12.67
N MET A 51 4.49 15.75 13.57
CA MET A 51 4.28 14.32 13.54
C MET A 51 3.43 13.88 12.32
N TYR A 52 2.47 14.71 11.91
CA TYR A 52 1.77 14.51 10.64
C TYR A 52 2.75 14.43 9.45
N PHE A 53 3.70 15.37 9.36
CA PHE A 53 4.71 15.37 8.29
C PHE A 53 5.67 14.18 8.39
N VAL A 54 6.04 13.75 9.60
CA VAL A 54 6.84 12.53 9.82
C VAL A 54 6.08 11.30 9.30
N CYS A 55 4.78 11.17 9.61
CA CYS A 55 3.96 10.09 9.07
C CYS A 55 3.89 10.11 7.54
N LEU A 56 3.65 11.27 6.94
CA LEU A 56 3.63 11.42 5.48
C LEU A 56 4.97 11.03 4.85
N PHE A 57 6.07 11.43 5.45
CA PHE A 57 7.40 11.08 4.97
C PHE A 57 7.64 9.57 5.04
N CYS A 58 7.41 8.96 6.21
CA CYS A 58 7.66 7.53 6.43
C CYS A 58 6.71 6.61 5.66
N LEU A 59 5.41 6.94 5.61
CA LEU A 59 4.39 6.10 4.98
C LEU A 59 4.14 6.43 3.50
N GLY A 60 4.46 7.65 3.07
CA GLY A 60 4.19 8.13 1.71
C GLY A 60 5.46 8.31 0.89
N VAL A 61 6.34 9.23 1.32
CA VAL A 61 7.51 9.66 0.51
C VAL A 61 8.52 8.52 0.36
N LEU A 62 8.92 7.86 1.45
CA LEU A 62 9.91 6.78 1.40
C LEU A 62 9.48 5.63 0.48
N PRO A 63 8.25 5.07 0.58
CA PRO A 63 7.79 4.09 -0.40
C PRO A 63 7.74 4.63 -1.83
N ALA A 64 7.37 5.92 -2.01
CA ALA A 64 7.27 6.53 -3.33
C ALA A 64 8.63 6.71 -4.02
N ILE A 65 9.73 6.85 -3.27
CA ILE A 65 11.10 6.95 -3.83
C ILE A 65 11.42 5.76 -4.74
N SER A 66 10.92 4.56 -4.42
CA SER A 66 11.13 3.38 -5.25
C SER A 66 10.64 3.56 -6.68
N TYR A 67 9.53 4.28 -6.87
CA TYR A 67 8.97 4.59 -8.20
C TYR A 67 9.79 5.67 -8.92
N ALA A 68 10.34 6.64 -8.19
CA ALA A 68 11.18 7.69 -8.77
C ALA A 68 12.54 7.15 -9.27
N ILE A 69 13.00 6.02 -8.73
CA ILE A 69 14.28 5.39 -9.10
C ILE A 69 14.09 4.30 -10.18
N GLU A 70 12.94 4.22 -10.83
CA GLU A 70 12.63 3.18 -11.84
C GLU A 70 13.75 3.03 -12.89
N HIS A 71 14.32 4.13 -13.38
CA HIS A 71 15.41 4.09 -14.37
C HIS A 71 16.66 3.34 -13.82
N LYS A 72 16.98 3.51 -12.53
CA LYS A 72 18.11 2.81 -11.90
C LYS A 72 17.81 1.32 -11.69
N THR A 73 16.56 0.94 -11.43
CA THR A 73 16.17 -0.47 -11.30
C THR A 73 16.28 -1.22 -12.62
N GLN A 74 16.10 -0.54 -13.75
CA GLN A 74 16.36 -1.12 -15.08
C GLN A 74 17.84 -1.45 -15.29
N ILE A 75 18.75 -0.61 -14.76
CA ILE A 75 20.20 -0.86 -14.81
C ILE A 75 20.55 -2.07 -13.92
N VAL A 76 19.96 -2.16 -12.72
CA VAL A 76 20.15 -3.30 -11.83
C VAL A 76 19.63 -4.59 -12.45
N ALA A 77 18.44 -4.57 -13.06
CA ALA A 77 17.88 -5.72 -13.74
C ALA A 77 18.75 -6.22 -14.91
N LYS A 78 19.48 -5.32 -15.60
CA LYS A 78 20.46 -5.72 -16.62
C LYS A 78 21.66 -6.47 -16.03
N ARG A 79 22.04 -6.20 -14.79
CA ARG A 79 23.14 -6.89 -14.08
C ARG A 79 22.71 -8.20 -13.43
N HIS A 80 21.40 -8.35 -13.20
CA HIS A 80 20.76 -9.52 -12.58
C HIS A 80 19.71 -10.08 -13.53
N PRO A 81 20.08 -10.82 -14.57
CA PRO A 81 19.16 -11.31 -15.63
C PRO A 81 18.06 -12.24 -15.08
N GLU A 82 18.23 -12.78 -13.89
CA GLU A 82 17.25 -13.59 -13.17
C GLU A 82 16.05 -12.75 -12.65
N LEU A 83 16.22 -11.42 -12.54
CA LEU A 83 15.20 -10.52 -12.03
C LEU A 83 14.69 -9.59 -13.13
N SER A 84 13.37 -9.54 -13.33
CA SER A 84 12.78 -8.51 -14.18
C SER A 84 12.89 -7.12 -13.52
N SER A 85 12.93 -6.04 -14.34
CA SER A 85 12.91 -4.65 -13.83
C SER A 85 11.73 -4.40 -12.88
N ARG A 86 10.59 -5.02 -13.16
CA ARG A 86 9.39 -4.94 -12.31
C ARG A 86 9.61 -5.59 -10.95
N GLU A 87 10.28 -6.73 -10.92
CA GLU A 87 10.59 -7.45 -9.69
C GLU A 87 11.56 -6.64 -8.83
N CYS A 88 12.61 -6.07 -9.43
CA CYS A 88 13.54 -5.18 -8.73
C CYS A 88 12.82 -3.99 -8.11
N MET A 89 11.91 -3.32 -8.86
CA MET A 89 11.11 -2.21 -8.33
C MET A 89 10.22 -2.64 -7.16
N ARG A 90 9.57 -3.78 -7.28
CA ARG A 90 8.71 -4.33 -6.23
C ARG A 90 9.50 -4.60 -4.95
N ARG A 91 10.64 -5.28 -5.06
CA ARG A 91 11.53 -5.55 -3.90
C ARG A 91 12.02 -4.27 -3.27
N LEU A 92 12.46 -3.30 -4.07
CA LEU A 92 12.89 -1.99 -3.58
C LEU A 92 11.76 -1.26 -2.83
N ALA A 93 10.53 -1.29 -3.36
CA ALA A 93 9.37 -0.70 -2.69
C ALA A 93 9.09 -1.35 -1.33
N ILE A 94 9.19 -2.68 -1.24
CA ILE A 94 9.04 -3.42 0.02
C ILE A 94 10.11 -3.00 1.03
N TYR A 95 11.40 -2.92 0.62
CA TYR A 95 12.49 -2.50 1.50
C TYR A 95 12.31 -1.05 1.98
N MET A 96 12.04 -0.11 1.07
CA MET A 96 11.85 1.30 1.42
C MET A 96 10.66 1.50 2.35
N SER A 97 9.56 0.78 2.13
CA SER A 97 8.40 0.80 3.02
C SER A 97 8.76 0.31 4.42
N ASN A 98 9.43 -0.83 4.55
CA ASN A 98 9.80 -1.37 5.85
C ASN A 98 10.78 -0.46 6.60
N ILE A 99 11.74 0.17 5.91
CA ILE A 99 12.64 1.18 6.51
C ILE A 99 11.80 2.35 7.07
N GLY A 100 10.83 2.85 6.28
CA GLY A 100 9.93 3.92 6.72
C GLY A 100 9.09 3.53 7.93
N TYR A 101 8.56 2.31 7.96
CA TYR A 101 7.74 1.82 9.07
C TYR A 101 8.57 1.62 10.35
N MET A 102 9.79 1.09 10.22
CA MET A 102 10.73 1.00 11.35
C MET A 102 11.10 2.36 11.91
N ALA A 103 11.42 3.33 11.04
CA ALA A 103 11.73 4.70 11.45
C ALA A 103 10.52 5.33 12.17
N LEU A 104 9.31 5.13 11.64
CA LEU A 104 8.08 5.66 12.24
C LEU A 104 7.86 5.10 13.65
N ILE A 105 8.02 3.79 13.86
CA ILE A 105 7.90 3.16 15.19
C ILE A 105 8.86 3.81 16.18
N VAL A 106 10.14 3.95 15.82
CA VAL A 106 11.14 4.56 16.69
C VAL A 106 10.72 5.98 17.10
N VAL A 107 10.31 6.80 16.13
CA VAL A 107 9.91 8.19 16.41
C VAL A 107 8.64 8.24 17.28
N VAL A 108 7.61 7.43 16.96
CA VAL A 108 6.33 7.39 17.68
C VAL A 108 6.54 7.04 19.14
N TYR A 109 7.37 6.06 19.45
CA TYR A 109 7.63 5.66 20.84
C TYR A 109 8.59 6.62 21.55
N ALA A 110 9.64 7.10 20.89
CA ALA A 110 10.58 8.06 21.46
C ALA A 110 9.91 9.40 21.83
N THR A 111 8.91 9.83 21.04
CA THR A 111 8.18 11.09 21.28
C THR A 111 6.87 10.90 22.03
N GLN A 112 6.63 9.73 22.62
CA GLN A 112 5.45 9.43 23.46
C GLN A 112 4.13 9.83 22.78
N GLN A 113 3.95 9.44 21.51
CA GLN A 113 2.74 9.74 20.76
C GLN A 113 1.50 9.02 21.30
N PRO A 114 0.29 9.52 21.04
CA PRO A 114 -0.95 8.88 21.47
C PRO A 114 -1.06 7.42 21.01
N THR A 115 -1.81 6.61 21.77
CA THR A 115 -2.12 5.19 21.49
C THR A 115 -2.54 4.97 20.04
N LEU A 116 -3.42 5.81 19.54
CA LEU A 116 -3.89 5.77 18.15
C LEU A 116 -2.74 5.75 17.13
N LEU A 117 -1.70 6.56 17.35
CA LEU A 117 -0.57 6.63 16.43
C LEU A 117 0.37 5.44 16.59
N LYS A 118 0.49 4.89 17.80
CA LYS A 118 1.22 3.65 18.07
C LYS A 118 0.58 2.46 17.36
N GLU A 119 -0.76 2.31 17.48
CA GLU A 119 -1.53 1.28 16.77
C GLU A 119 -1.35 1.39 15.24
N MET A 120 -1.43 2.62 14.71
CA MET A 120 -1.21 2.85 13.29
C MET A 120 0.20 2.42 12.85
N ALA A 121 1.22 2.87 13.57
CA ALA A 121 2.61 2.57 13.22
C ALA A 121 2.91 1.06 13.32
N LEU A 122 2.40 0.36 14.34
CA LEU A 122 2.51 -1.09 14.46
C LEU A 122 1.75 -1.83 13.35
N THR A 123 0.55 -1.36 12.98
CA THR A 123 -0.23 -1.93 11.88
C THR A 123 0.57 -1.90 10.57
N TYR A 124 1.19 -0.75 10.26
CA TYR A 124 2.02 -0.61 9.07
C TYR A 124 3.28 -1.48 9.15
N LEU A 125 3.95 -1.51 10.30
CA LEU A 125 5.14 -2.33 10.49
C LEU A 125 4.83 -3.82 10.30
N PHE A 126 3.83 -4.36 10.98
CA PHE A 126 3.45 -5.77 10.85
C PHE A 126 2.98 -6.10 9.44
N SER A 127 2.21 -5.22 8.80
CA SER A 127 1.79 -5.39 7.41
C SER A 127 2.99 -5.43 6.46
N GLY A 128 3.96 -4.53 6.65
CA GLY A 128 5.20 -4.50 5.86
C GLY A 128 6.04 -5.76 6.06
N MET A 129 6.20 -6.23 7.31
CA MET A 129 6.91 -7.46 7.63
C MET A 129 6.24 -8.69 7.00
N LEU A 130 4.92 -8.80 7.07
CA LEU A 130 4.18 -9.90 6.46
C LEU A 130 4.27 -9.86 4.93
N ILE A 131 4.14 -8.69 4.31
CA ILE A 131 4.37 -8.53 2.86
C ILE A 131 5.81 -8.96 2.50
N TYR A 132 6.81 -8.58 3.30
CA TYR A 132 8.20 -9.01 3.11
C TYR A 132 8.35 -10.53 3.20
N ILE A 133 7.81 -11.15 4.26
CA ILE A 133 7.87 -12.60 4.45
C ILE A 133 7.22 -13.33 3.27
N PHE A 134 5.98 -12.99 2.93
CA PHE A 134 5.29 -13.66 1.84
C PHE A 134 5.98 -13.42 0.50
N SER A 135 6.33 -12.17 0.17
CA SER A 135 6.79 -11.82 -1.17
C SER A 135 8.27 -12.09 -1.42
N ILE A 136 9.13 -11.99 -0.38
CA ILE A 136 10.60 -12.16 -0.54
C ILE A 136 11.05 -13.53 -0.07
N ILE A 137 10.57 -14.00 1.10
CA ILE A 137 11.03 -15.26 1.67
C ILE A 137 10.26 -16.44 1.06
N LEU A 138 8.93 -16.36 1.02
CA LEU A 138 8.07 -17.45 0.54
C LEU A 138 7.80 -17.40 -0.97
N ASN A 139 8.26 -16.35 -1.67
CA ASN A 139 8.00 -16.11 -3.10
C ASN A 139 6.50 -16.13 -3.48
N ILE A 140 5.63 -15.75 -2.55
CA ILE A 140 4.20 -15.57 -2.76
C ILE A 140 3.94 -14.07 -2.91
N ASP A 141 3.68 -13.59 -4.12
CA ASP A 141 3.52 -12.17 -4.45
C ASP A 141 2.26 -11.55 -3.86
N ALA A 142 2.17 -11.43 -2.53
CA ALA A 142 1.06 -10.75 -1.88
C ALA A 142 0.89 -9.33 -2.42
N SER A 143 -0.37 -8.92 -2.66
CA SER A 143 -0.67 -7.63 -3.28
C SER A 143 -0.47 -6.45 -2.32
N GLY A 144 0.62 -5.71 -2.50
CA GLY A 144 0.88 -4.48 -1.74
C GLY A 144 -0.17 -3.38 -1.95
N HIS A 145 -0.84 -3.33 -3.13
CA HIS A 145 -1.94 -2.40 -3.35
C HIS A 145 -3.18 -2.76 -2.54
N SER A 146 -3.51 -4.06 -2.45
CA SER A 146 -4.62 -4.54 -1.62
C SER A 146 -4.36 -4.24 -0.15
N CYS A 147 -3.15 -4.51 0.32
CA CYS A 147 -2.71 -4.21 1.68
C CYS A 147 -2.78 -2.71 1.97
N GLY A 148 -2.19 -1.88 1.11
CA GLY A 148 -2.16 -0.42 1.26
C GLY A 148 -3.52 0.26 1.12
N PHE A 149 -4.53 -0.40 0.55
CA PHE A 149 -5.91 0.10 0.50
C PHE A 149 -6.73 -0.35 1.73
N ILE A 150 -6.74 -1.64 2.03
CA ILE A 150 -7.57 -2.22 3.11
C ILE A 150 -7.08 -1.75 4.48
N GLY A 151 -5.77 -1.65 4.70
CA GLY A 151 -5.20 -1.20 5.98
C GLY A 151 -5.75 0.15 6.45
N PRO A 152 -5.58 1.23 5.68
CA PRO A 152 -6.18 2.53 5.99
C PRO A 152 -7.70 2.50 6.17
N VAL A 153 -8.43 1.76 5.33
CA VAL A 153 -9.90 1.68 5.43
C VAL A 153 -10.33 1.03 6.74
N VAL A 154 -9.75 -0.11 7.11
CA VAL A 154 -10.05 -0.79 8.38
C VAL A 154 -9.65 0.06 9.57
N PHE A 155 -8.47 0.67 9.53
CA PHE A 155 -7.99 1.55 10.58
C PHE A 155 -8.90 2.75 10.81
N MET A 156 -9.32 3.44 9.74
CA MET A 156 -10.25 4.57 9.81
C MET A 156 -11.65 4.13 10.25
N ALA A 157 -12.12 2.97 9.80
CA ALA A 157 -13.42 2.44 10.18
C ALA A 157 -13.52 2.20 11.69
N TYR A 158 -12.48 1.64 12.30
CA TYR A 158 -12.45 1.38 13.72
C TYR A 158 -12.20 2.64 14.54
N ASN A 159 -11.20 3.44 14.17
CA ASN A 159 -10.70 4.53 15.02
C ASN A 159 -11.38 5.88 14.76
N VAL A 160 -12.04 6.07 13.61
CA VAL A 160 -12.66 7.36 13.23
C VAL A 160 -14.17 7.23 13.09
N SER A 161 -14.61 6.43 12.12
CA SER A 161 -16.03 6.18 11.86
C SER A 161 -16.23 4.95 10.99
N TRP A 162 -17.19 4.09 11.35
CA TRP A 162 -17.57 2.92 10.57
C TRP A 162 -18.02 3.24 9.14
N TRP A 163 -18.41 4.49 8.83
CA TRP A 163 -18.71 4.97 7.48
C TRP A 163 -17.57 4.77 6.48
N PHE A 164 -16.31 4.65 6.94
CA PHE A 164 -15.20 4.35 6.05
C PHE A 164 -15.28 2.96 5.41
N LEU A 165 -16.11 2.05 5.94
CA LEU A 165 -16.40 0.77 5.28
C LEU A 165 -17.14 0.96 3.95
N SER A 166 -17.80 2.09 3.71
CA SER A 166 -18.40 2.44 2.41
C SER A 166 -17.36 2.56 1.27
N LEU A 167 -16.07 2.61 1.60
CA LEU A 167 -14.98 2.56 0.62
C LEU A 167 -14.68 1.12 0.14
N LEU A 168 -15.15 0.07 0.83
CA LEU A 168 -14.89 -1.33 0.44
C LEU A 168 -15.32 -1.68 -1.00
N PRO A 169 -16.41 -1.15 -1.56
CA PRO A 169 -16.72 -1.38 -2.98
C PRO A 169 -15.60 -0.96 -3.93
N LEU A 170 -14.81 0.07 -3.59
CA LEU A 170 -13.65 0.48 -4.39
C LEU A 170 -12.53 -0.58 -4.39
N PHE A 171 -12.48 -1.42 -3.37
CA PHE A 171 -11.56 -2.56 -3.34
C PHE A 171 -11.82 -3.55 -4.48
N PHE A 172 -13.09 -3.81 -4.83
CA PHE A 172 -13.42 -4.69 -5.96
C PHE A 172 -12.93 -4.10 -7.29
N ILE A 173 -12.98 -2.75 -7.44
CA ILE A 173 -12.45 -2.06 -8.62
C ILE A 173 -10.92 -2.19 -8.66
N LEU A 174 -10.24 -2.05 -7.52
CA LEU A 174 -8.80 -2.28 -7.38
C LEU A 174 -8.43 -3.73 -7.71
N ALA A 175 -9.16 -4.68 -7.15
CA ALA A 175 -8.97 -6.11 -7.42
C ALA A 175 -9.12 -6.41 -8.91
N TRP A 176 -10.23 -5.97 -9.53
CA TRP A 176 -10.44 -6.07 -10.97
C TRP A 176 -9.27 -5.49 -11.76
N SER A 177 -8.79 -4.29 -11.41
CA SER A 177 -7.67 -3.64 -12.11
C SER A 177 -6.38 -4.47 -12.02
N SER A 178 -6.13 -5.08 -10.86
CA SER A 178 -4.95 -5.93 -10.62
C SER A 178 -5.01 -7.23 -11.43
N LEU A 179 -6.19 -7.84 -11.52
CA LEU A 179 -6.44 -9.04 -12.31
C LEU A 179 -6.41 -8.73 -13.81
N LYS A 180 -7.07 -7.66 -14.25
CA LYS A 180 -7.11 -7.23 -15.66
C LYS A 180 -5.71 -6.97 -16.22
N LEU A 181 -4.84 -6.34 -15.44
CA LEU A 181 -3.46 -6.07 -15.82
C LEU A 181 -2.51 -7.26 -15.59
N LYS A 182 -3.05 -8.41 -15.19
CA LYS A 182 -2.27 -9.64 -14.89
C LYS A 182 -1.11 -9.36 -13.92
N ARG A 183 -1.37 -8.52 -12.90
CA ARG A 183 -0.36 -8.13 -11.92
C ARG A 183 -0.29 -9.10 -10.75
N HIS A 184 -1.43 -9.66 -10.36
CA HIS A 184 -1.60 -10.61 -9.26
C HIS A 184 -2.66 -11.65 -9.61
N THR A 185 -2.59 -12.81 -8.96
CA THR A 185 -3.65 -13.80 -8.96
C THR A 185 -4.75 -13.40 -7.96
N PRO A 186 -5.97 -13.97 -8.04
CA PRO A 186 -7.01 -13.72 -7.03
C PRO A 186 -6.53 -14.02 -5.61
N PHE A 187 -5.81 -15.12 -5.42
CA PHE A 187 -5.23 -15.50 -4.12
C PHE A 187 -4.28 -14.42 -3.57
N GLN A 188 -3.39 -13.87 -4.40
CA GLN A 188 -2.45 -12.82 -3.99
C GLN A 188 -3.15 -11.50 -3.62
N VAL A 189 -4.29 -11.19 -4.28
CA VAL A 189 -5.12 -10.02 -3.97
C VAL A 189 -5.80 -10.19 -2.61
N VAL A 190 -6.40 -11.37 -2.36
CA VAL A 190 -7.06 -11.68 -1.10
C VAL A 190 -6.04 -11.75 0.04
N LEU A 191 -4.92 -12.42 -0.16
CA LEU A 191 -3.84 -12.47 0.83
C LEU A 191 -3.37 -11.05 1.21
N GLY A 192 -3.15 -10.19 0.21
CA GLY A 192 -2.79 -8.79 0.44
C GLY A 192 -3.84 -8.00 1.21
N ALA A 193 -5.13 -8.34 1.09
CA ALA A 193 -6.20 -7.70 1.85
C ALA A 193 -6.30 -8.20 3.30
N LEU A 194 -6.01 -9.47 3.55
CA LEU A 194 -6.06 -10.08 4.89
C LEU A 194 -4.89 -9.64 5.78
N ILE A 195 -3.71 -9.44 5.20
CA ILE A 195 -2.50 -9.03 5.93
C ILE A 195 -2.75 -7.81 6.83
N PRO A 196 -3.26 -6.66 6.36
CA PRO A 196 -3.41 -5.48 7.20
C PRO A 196 -4.51 -5.63 8.24
N VAL A 197 -5.53 -6.47 8.00
CA VAL A 197 -6.57 -6.77 8.99
C VAL A 197 -5.96 -7.51 10.17
N PHE A 198 -5.19 -8.58 9.89
CA PHE A 198 -4.47 -9.33 10.92
C PHE A 198 -3.46 -8.44 11.67
N SER A 199 -2.70 -7.63 10.93
CA SER A 199 -1.72 -6.71 11.51
C SER A 199 -2.37 -5.67 12.43
N PHE A 200 -3.54 -5.17 12.06
CA PHE A 200 -4.30 -4.21 12.86
C PHE A 200 -4.81 -4.85 14.15
N VAL A 201 -5.42 -6.03 14.08
CA VAL A 201 -5.87 -6.77 15.27
C VAL A 201 -4.70 -7.02 16.23
N LEU A 202 -3.56 -7.43 15.71
CA LEU A 202 -2.35 -7.65 16.49
C LEU A 202 -1.84 -6.34 17.12
N ALA A 203 -1.83 -5.23 16.37
CA ALA A 203 -1.39 -3.93 16.87
C ALA A 203 -2.27 -3.45 18.04
N VAL A 204 -3.59 -3.53 17.91
CA VAL A 204 -4.55 -3.15 18.98
C VAL A 204 -4.42 -4.06 20.21
N ALA A 205 -4.07 -5.33 20.02
CA ALA A 205 -3.87 -6.25 21.15
C ALA A 205 -2.57 -6.00 21.96
N ILE A 206 -1.60 -5.31 21.35
CA ILE A 206 -0.29 -5.04 21.98
C ILE A 206 -0.25 -3.67 22.67
N VAL A 207 -0.97 -2.68 22.15
CA VAL A 207 -0.95 -1.29 22.65
C VAL A 207 -2.00 -1.06 23.72
#